data_44e6a0aef30a5dfd6667edbeb8ff0fc0
#
_entry.id   44e6a0aef30a5dfd6667edbeb8ff0fc0
#
_cell.length_a   1.000
_cell.length_b   1.000
_cell.length_c   1.000
_cell.angle_alpha   90.00
_cell.angle_beta   90.00
_cell.angle_gamma   90.00
#
_symmetry.space_group_name_H-M   'P 1'
#
loop_
_entity.id
_entity.type
_entity.pdbx_description
1 polymer ?
#
loop_
_entity_poly.entity_id
_entity_poly.type
_entity_poly.pdbx_seq_one_letter_code
_entity_poly.pdbx_strand_id
1 'polypeptide(L)'
;MLLRQDASHFTTARARYLDEDPGSPERTQKIIVKISPDPLDAVVFAQLDTAAAWSVLDAEIAGAMSLLNGSGEPARISTRRGPFDGRLERTLLEILADEGESLTVEATVWVSPDWRWGNFLGYGGLLERIRFAIDPNDNSFYFGPL
;
A
#
# COMPACT_ATOMS: atom_id res chain seq x y z
N MET A 1 12.73 14.27 8.20
CA MET A 1 11.29 14.17 8.46
C MET A 1 10.65 15.51 8.20
N LEU A 2 9.39 15.51 7.81
CA LEU A 2 8.68 16.77 7.54
C LEU A 2 8.13 17.33 8.84
N LEU A 3 8.23 18.65 8.98
CA LEU A 3 7.71 19.37 10.14
C LEU A 3 6.56 20.30 9.71
N ARG A 4 5.66 20.56 10.65
CA ARG A 4 4.64 21.61 10.52
C ARG A 4 5.26 22.97 10.85
N GLN A 5 4.51 24.04 10.61
CA GLN A 5 4.94 25.40 10.95
C GLN A 5 5.25 25.61 12.44
N ASP A 6 4.58 24.86 13.31
CA ASP A 6 4.81 24.90 14.76
C ASP A 6 5.97 23.97 15.22
N ALA A 7 6.77 23.47 14.27
CA ALA A 7 7.86 22.53 14.45
C ALA A 7 7.45 21.13 14.96
N SER A 8 6.17 20.82 15.06
CA SER A 8 5.72 19.45 15.34
C SER A 8 5.93 18.56 14.10
N HIS A 9 6.12 17.25 14.32
CA HIS A 9 6.29 16.31 13.22
C HIS A 9 4.99 16.14 12.42
N PHE A 10 5.07 16.34 11.11
CA PHE A 10 4.02 15.92 10.18
C PHE A 10 4.21 14.45 9.79
N THR A 11 5.45 14.05 9.52
CA THR A 11 5.83 12.65 9.24
C THR A 11 6.98 12.24 10.13
N THR A 12 7.09 10.94 10.40
CA THR A 12 8.10 10.38 11.31
C THR A 12 9.08 9.45 10.60
N ALA A 13 8.81 9.14 9.34
CA ALA A 13 9.61 8.22 8.54
C ALA A 13 9.77 8.69 7.11
N ARG A 14 10.78 8.15 6.44
CA ARG A 14 11.07 8.38 5.04
C ARG A 14 11.52 7.08 4.39
N ALA A 15 11.06 6.80 3.20
CA ALA A 15 11.56 5.74 2.34
C ALA A 15 11.84 6.28 0.95
N ARG A 16 12.83 5.71 0.28
CA ARG A 16 13.04 5.98 -1.13
C ARG A 16 12.12 5.07 -1.95
N TYR A 17 11.29 5.66 -2.80
CA TYR A 17 10.45 4.89 -3.69
C TYR A 17 11.15 4.59 -5.01
N LEU A 18 10.70 3.54 -5.71
CA LEU A 18 11.14 3.20 -7.05
C LEU A 18 10.21 3.82 -8.09
N ASP A 19 10.78 4.24 -9.23
CA ASP A 19 10.01 4.84 -10.34
C ASP A 19 9.26 3.79 -11.17
N GLU A 20 9.71 2.55 -11.13
CA GLU A 20 9.16 1.44 -11.89
C GLU A 20 8.94 0.23 -10.98
N ASP A 21 7.92 -0.57 -11.27
CA ASP A 21 7.70 -1.83 -10.59
C ASP A 21 8.69 -2.90 -11.11
N PRO A 22 9.63 -3.38 -10.27
CA PRO A 22 10.60 -4.38 -10.70
C PRO A 22 9.98 -5.73 -11.06
N GLY A 23 8.74 -6.00 -10.60
CA GLY A 23 7.99 -7.22 -10.92
C GLY A 23 7.11 -7.13 -12.15
N SER A 24 7.08 -5.96 -12.84
CA SER A 24 6.22 -5.74 -13.99
C SER A 24 7.03 -5.57 -15.27
N PRO A 25 6.58 -6.13 -16.41
CA PRO A 25 7.18 -5.85 -17.70
C PRO A 25 6.86 -4.45 -18.23
N GLU A 26 5.87 -3.78 -17.69
CA GLU A 26 5.52 -2.41 -18.07
C GLU A 26 6.55 -1.41 -17.56
N ARG A 27 7.00 -0.53 -18.46
CA ARG A 27 8.01 0.50 -18.20
C ARG A 27 7.38 1.87 -18.05
N THR A 28 6.28 1.97 -17.32
CA THR A 28 5.63 3.24 -16.99
C THR A 28 6.07 3.75 -15.64
N GLN A 29 6.22 5.07 -15.51
CA GLN A 29 6.56 5.67 -14.23
C GLN A 29 5.46 5.45 -13.20
N LYS A 30 5.87 5.04 -12.02
CA LYS A 30 5.00 4.73 -10.87
C LYS A 30 5.71 5.15 -9.60
N ILE A 31 4.99 5.15 -8.52
CA ILE A 31 5.57 5.30 -7.18
C ILE A 31 5.43 3.95 -6.50
N ILE A 32 6.55 3.24 -6.40
CA ILE A 32 6.60 1.89 -5.82
C ILE A 32 7.27 1.95 -4.47
N VAL A 33 6.56 1.56 -3.44
CA VAL A 33 7.04 1.50 -2.06
C VAL A 33 7.16 0.06 -1.60
N LYS A 34 7.94 -0.14 -0.54
CA LYS A 34 8.13 -1.45 0.07
C LYS A 34 7.21 -1.58 1.28
N ILE A 35 6.51 -2.68 1.35
CA ILE A 35 5.67 -3.04 2.50
C ILE A 35 6.03 -4.44 2.99
N SER A 36 5.71 -4.70 4.25
CA SER A 36 5.77 -6.05 4.83
C SER A 36 4.38 -6.39 5.38
N PRO A 37 3.64 -7.27 4.70
CA PRO A 37 2.33 -7.70 5.19
C PRO A 37 2.48 -8.67 6.36
N ASP A 38 1.79 -8.40 7.46
CA ASP A 38 1.75 -9.33 8.60
C ASP A 38 0.79 -10.52 8.29
N PRO A 39 1.17 -11.77 8.57
CA PRO A 39 2.35 -12.25 9.30
C PRO A 39 3.53 -12.64 8.41
N LEU A 40 3.55 -12.23 7.14
CA LEU A 40 4.63 -12.60 6.23
C LEU A 40 5.92 -11.84 6.62
N ASP A 41 7.01 -12.58 6.80
CA ASP A 41 8.34 -12.01 6.97
C ASP A 41 8.97 -11.84 5.58
N ALA A 42 8.39 -10.94 4.79
CA ALA A 42 8.81 -10.70 3.41
C ALA A 42 8.56 -9.25 3.02
N VAL A 43 9.44 -8.73 2.19
CA VAL A 43 9.29 -7.43 1.55
C VAL A 43 8.56 -7.62 0.23
N VAL A 44 7.45 -6.91 0.05
CA VAL A 44 6.71 -6.87 -1.21
C VAL A 44 6.62 -5.44 -1.71
N PHE A 45 6.54 -5.28 -3.03
CA PHE A 45 6.37 -3.98 -3.67
C PHE A 45 4.89 -3.66 -3.86
N ALA A 46 4.54 -2.41 -3.63
CA ALA A 46 3.18 -1.93 -3.82
C ALA A 46 3.20 -0.57 -4.50
N GLN A 47 2.31 -0.37 -5.45
CA GLN A 47 2.14 0.92 -6.10
C GLN A 47 1.30 1.84 -5.22
N LEU A 48 1.79 3.06 -5.00
CA LEU A 48 1.01 4.10 -4.37
C LEU A 48 -0.01 4.65 -5.37
N ASP A 49 -1.29 4.55 -5.04
CA ASP A 49 -2.38 4.96 -5.93
C ASP A 49 -3.48 5.66 -5.14
N THR A 50 -3.38 6.98 -5.07
CA THR A 50 -4.36 7.81 -4.33
C THR A 50 -5.75 7.82 -4.97
N ALA A 51 -5.87 7.41 -6.25
CA ALA A 51 -7.14 7.31 -6.95
C ALA A 51 -7.84 5.97 -6.73
N ALA A 52 -7.15 4.95 -6.24
CA ALA A 52 -7.77 3.67 -5.90
C ALA A 52 -8.62 3.81 -4.64
N ALA A 53 -9.87 3.37 -4.69
CA ALA A 53 -10.79 3.44 -3.56
C ALA A 53 -10.29 2.61 -2.37
N TRP A 54 -9.68 1.46 -2.64
CA TRP A 54 -9.16 0.53 -1.65
C TRP A 54 -7.73 0.13 -1.99
N SER A 55 -6.98 -0.28 -0.98
CA SER A 55 -5.75 -1.02 -1.21
C SER A 55 -6.08 -2.41 -1.74
N VAL A 56 -5.24 -2.92 -2.62
CA VAL A 56 -5.44 -4.20 -3.30
C VAL A 56 -4.20 -5.05 -3.10
N LEU A 57 -4.39 -6.28 -2.67
CA LEU A 57 -3.30 -7.24 -2.60
C LEU A 57 -3.44 -8.29 -3.71
N ASP A 58 -2.33 -8.63 -4.33
CA ASP A 58 -2.24 -9.73 -5.28
C ASP A 58 -2.73 -11.02 -4.63
N ALA A 59 -3.39 -11.88 -5.42
CA ALA A 59 -3.96 -13.13 -4.90
C ALA A 59 -2.92 -14.03 -4.22
N GLU A 60 -1.69 -14.06 -4.71
CA GLU A 60 -0.62 -14.84 -4.10
C GLU A 60 -0.30 -14.32 -2.70
N ILE A 61 -0.16 -13.02 -2.54
CA ILE A 61 0.11 -12.38 -1.24
C ILE A 61 -1.11 -12.56 -0.30
N ALA A 62 -2.30 -12.27 -0.79
CA ALA A 62 -3.53 -12.43 -0.01
C ALA A 62 -3.73 -13.88 0.45
N GLY A 63 -3.41 -14.86 -0.40
CA GLY A 63 -3.46 -16.28 -0.06
C GLY A 63 -2.45 -16.66 1.02
N ALA A 64 -1.22 -16.16 0.91
CA ALA A 64 -0.18 -16.39 1.92
C ALA A 64 -0.53 -15.77 3.28
N MET A 65 -1.30 -14.69 3.29
CA MET A 65 -1.81 -14.03 4.51
C MET A 65 -3.11 -14.65 5.04
N SER A 66 -3.63 -15.70 4.39
CA SER A 66 -4.91 -16.34 4.72
C SER A 66 -6.13 -15.42 4.60
N LEU A 67 -6.07 -14.41 3.75
CA LEU A 67 -7.16 -13.44 3.56
C LEU A 67 -8.21 -13.91 2.55
N LEU A 68 -7.87 -14.81 1.62
CA LEU A 68 -8.82 -15.25 0.58
C LEU A 68 -9.99 -16.08 1.13
N ASN A 69 -9.85 -16.68 2.30
CA ASN A 69 -10.89 -17.44 2.99
C ASN A 69 -11.58 -16.64 4.10
N GLY A 70 -11.38 -15.33 4.12
CA GLY A 70 -11.98 -14.45 5.11
C GLY A 70 -13.49 -14.31 4.95
N SER A 71 -14.12 -13.71 5.96
CA SER A 71 -15.56 -13.44 6.01
C SER A 71 -15.90 -11.96 5.83
N GLY A 72 -14.99 -11.20 5.28
CA GLY A 72 -15.15 -9.77 5.07
C GLY A 72 -16.28 -9.41 4.10
N GLU A 73 -16.62 -8.15 4.05
CA GLU A 73 -17.70 -7.62 3.24
C GLU A 73 -17.42 -7.82 1.74
N PRO A 74 -18.34 -8.42 0.97
CA PRO A 74 -18.19 -8.48 -0.48
C PRO A 74 -18.15 -7.08 -1.09
N ALA A 75 -17.22 -6.88 -2.02
CA ALA A 75 -17.05 -5.62 -2.73
C ALA A 75 -16.59 -5.88 -4.17
N ARG A 76 -17.25 -5.22 -5.11
CA ARG A 76 -16.85 -5.24 -6.52
C ARG A 76 -16.04 -3.99 -6.82
N ILE A 77 -14.91 -4.15 -7.51
CA ILE A 77 -14.13 -3.04 -8.04
C ILE A 77 -14.14 -3.04 -9.57
N SER A 78 -14.05 -1.85 -10.14
CA SER A 78 -13.88 -1.66 -11.58
C SER A 78 -12.44 -1.30 -11.89
N THR A 79 -11.86 -1.97 -12.88
CA THR A 79 -10.49 -1.76 -13.32
C THR A 79 -10.42 -1.65 -14.84
N ARG A 80 -9.27 -1.30 -15.38
CA ARG A 80 -9.03 -1.34 -16.83
C ARG A 80 -9.23 -2.74 -17.44
N ARG A 81 -9.18 -3.77 -16.59
CA ARG A 81 -9.36 -5.17 -17.01
C ARG A 81 -10.80 -5.65 -16.82
N GLY A 82 -11.71 -4.75 -16.45
CA GLY A 82 -13.09 -5.06 -16.17
C GLY A 82 -13.42 -5.08 -14.67
N PRO A 83 -14.65 -5.46 -14.32
CA PRO A 83 -15.06 -5.60 -12.94
C PRO A 83 -14.55 -6.90 -12.33
N PHE A 84 -14.19 -6.84 -11.03
CA PHE A 84 -13.80 -8.00 -10.25
C PHE A 84 -14.60 -8.05 -8.96
N ASP A 85 -15.05 -9.24 -8.61
CA ASP A 85 -15.66 -9.52 -7.33
C ASP A 85 -14.57 -9.91 -6.31
N GLY A 86 -14.66 -9.36 -5.12
CA GLY A 86 -13.73 -9.62 -4.04
C GLY A 86 -14.36 -9.33 -2.70
N ARG A 87 -13.51 -9.18 -1.69
CA ARG A 87 -13.92 -8.88 -0.32
C ARG A 87 -12.99 -7.84 0.30
N LEU A 88 -13.53 -7.08 1.23
CA LEU A 88 -12.75 -6.19 2.09
C LEU A 88 -12.37 -6.95 3.36
N GLU A 89 -11.07 -7.04 3.60
CA GLU A 89 -10.52 -7.71 4.78
C GLU A 89 -9.64 -6.76 5.56
N ARG A 90 -9.64 -6.89 6.88
CA ARG A 90 -8.75 -6.12 7.75
C ARG A 90 -7.46 -6.89 7.99
N THR A 91 -6.35 -6.18 7.94
CA THR A 91 -5.02 -6.75 8.15
C THR A 91 -4.03 -5.70 8.59
N LEU A 92 -2.87 -6.13 9.07
CA LEU A 92 -1.77 -5.23 9.40
C LEU A 92 -0.77 -5.21 8.24
N LEU A 93 -0.45 -4.00 7.78
CA LEU A 93 0.60 -3.77 6.79
C LEU A 93 1.64 -2.84 7.40
N GLU A 94 2.91 -3.21 7.29
CA GLU A 94 4.01 -2.35 7.68
C GLU A 94 4.57 -1.64 6.45
N ILE A 95 4.58 -0.32 6.47
CA ILE A 95 5.29 0.50 5.48
C ILE A 95 6.73 0.62 5.95
N LEU A 96 7.66 0.16 5.10
CA LEU A 96 9.06 0.08 5.49
C LEU A 96 9.77 1.40 5.29
N ALA A 97 10.52 1.83 6.30
CA ALA A 97 11.30 3.06 6.30
C ALA A 97 12.79 2.79 6.05
N ASP A 98 13.43 3.71 5.31
CA ASP A 98 14.89 3.78 5.24
C ASP A 98 15.46 4.66 6.36
N GLU A 99 14.68 5.66 6.79
CA GLU A 99 15.00 6.56 7.89
C GLU A 99 13.78 6.73 8.79
N GLY A 100 14.00 6.76 10.09
CA GLY A 100 12.93 6.78 11.09
C GLY A 100 12.38 5.39 11.34
N GLU A 101 11.16 5.30 11.83
CA GLU A 101 10.51 4.04 12.19
C GLU A 101 9.52 3.62 11.13
N SER A 102 9.60 2.34 10.71
CA SER A 102 8.56 1.73 9.86
C SER A 102 7.19 1.83 10.55
N LEU A 103 6.15 1.98 9.76
CA LEU A 103 4.81 2.25 10.28
C LEU A 103 3.89 1.07 10.01
N THR A 104 3.40 0.45 11.08
CA THR A 104 2.34 -0.57 10.97
C THR A 104 0.98 0.12 10.92
N VAL A 105 0.22 -0.19 9.89
CA VAL A 105 -1.12 0.34 9.65
C VAL A 105 -2.14 -0.78 9.75
N GLU A 106 -3.17 -0.59 10.57
CA GLU A 106 -4.35 -1.44 10.52
C GLU A 106 -5.16 -1.06 9.28
N ALA A 107 -4.98 -1.84 8.22
CA ALA A 107 -5.51 -1.54 6.90
C ALA A 107 -6.79 -2.33 6.59
N THR A 108 -7.63 -1.77 5.74
CA THR A 108 -8.69 -2.50 5.05
C THR A 108 -8.23 -2.69 3.62
N VAL A 109 -8.15 -3.95 3.17
CA VAL A 109 -7.66 -4.29 1.84
C VAL A 109 -8.72 -5.06 1.07
N TRP A 110 -8.78 -4.82 -0.24
CA TRP A 110 -9.60 -5.62 -1.14
C TRP A 110 -8.78 -6.79 -1.64
N VAL A 111 -9.34 -7.99 -1.58
CA VAL A 111 -8.70 -9.23 -2.01
C VAL A 111 -9.65 -10.04 -2.89
N SER A 112 -9.10 -10.73 -3.88
CA SER A 112 -9.82 -11.64 -4.77
C SER A 112 -8.87 -12.71 -5.28
N PRO A 113 -9.31 -13.97 -5.39
CA PRO A 113 -8.50 -15.04 -5.97
C PRO A 113 -8.19 -14.81 -7.46
N ASP A 114 -8.92 -13.93 -8.11
CA ASP A 114 -8.78 -13.63 -9.53
C ASP A 114 -7.85 -12.44 -9.81
N TRP A 115 -7.44 -11.70 -8.78
CA TRP A 115 -6.59 -10.53 -8.96
C TRP A 115 -5.10 -10.91 -8.96
N ARG A 116 -4.43 -10.72 -10.10
CA ARG A 116 -3.02 -11.12 -10.31
C ARG A 116 -2.17 -10.00 -10.95
N TRP A 117 -2.52 -8.75 -10.67
CA TRP A 117 -1.86 -7.59 -11.27
C TRP A 117 -1.23 -6.64 -10.24
N GLY A 118 -0.66 -7.24 -9.19
CA GLY A 118 0.16 -6.54 -8.22
C GLY A 118 -0.59 -5.96 -7.03
N ASN A 119 0.17 -5.26 -6.19
CA ASN A 119 -0.29 -4.68 -4.95
C ASN A 119 -0.42 -3.16 -5.12
N PHE A 120 -1.50 -2.59 -4.58
CA PHE A 120 -1.77 -1.16 -4.62
C PHE A 120 -2.11 -0.64 -3.24
N LEU A 121 -1.48 0.46 -2.85
CA LEU A 121 -1.86 1.19 -1.64
C LEU A 121 -2.86 2.26 -2.04
N GLY A 122 -4.12 2.04 -1.71
CA GLY A 122 -5.23 2.92 -2.06
C GLY A 122 -5.59 3.89 -0.95
N TYR A 123 -6.53 4.79 -1.26
CA TYR A 123 -6.92 5.83 -0.33
C TYR A 123 -7.75 5.28 0.83
N GLY A 124 -8.87 4.62 0.54
CA GLY A 124 -9.73 4.06 1.57
C GLY A 124 -9.06 2.90 2.31
N GLY A 125 -9.09 2.95 3.62
CA GLY A 125 -8.56 1.88 4.48
C GLY A 125 -7.05 1.85 4.66
N LEU A 126 -6.28 2.73 4.01
CA LEU A 126 -4.83 2.82 4.25
C LEU A 126 -4.33 4.26 4.19
N LEU A 127 -4.30 4.92 3.03
CA LEU A 127 -3.69 6.25 2.93
C LEU A 127 -4.44 7.30 3.74
N GLU A 128 -5.76 7.17 3.89
CA GLU A 128 -6.55 8.04 4.76
C GLU A 128 -6.22 7.90 6.26
N ARG A 129 -5.50 6.84 6.63
CA ARG A 129 -5.14 6.52 8.03
C ARG A 129 -3.72 6.91 8.39
N ILE A 130 -3.02 7.57 7.48
CA ILE A 130 -1.65 8.03 7.69
C ILE A 130 -1.48 9.47 7.20
N ARG A 131 -0.41 10.09 7.63
CA ARG A 131 0.10 11.30 6.98
C ARG A 131 1.16 10.90 5.98
N PHE A 132 1.15 11.51 4.81
CA PHE A 132 2.18 11.23 3.81
C PHE A 132 2.43 12.43 2.91
N ALA A 133 3.61 12.44 2.31
CA ALA A 133 4.00 13.39 1.29
C ALA A 133 5.03 12.75 0.35
N ILE A 134 5.14 13.29 -0.85
CA ILE A 134 6.06 12.82 -1.87
C ILE A 134 6.92 13.97 -2.33
N ASP A 135 8.23 13.76 -2.39
CA ASP A 135 9.18 14.64 -3.03
C ASP A 135 9.81 13.92 -4.22
N PRO A 136 9.42 14.24 -5.45
CA PRO A 136 9.97 13.60 -6.64
C PRO A 136 11.40 14.06 -6.96
N ASN A 137 11.92 15.09 -6.30
CA ASN A 137 13.28 15.56 -6.55
C ASN A 137 14.34 14.49 -6.15
N ASP A 138 14.06 13.73 -5.12
CA ASP A 138 14.94 12.67 -4.64
C ASP A 138 14.23 11.31 -4.42
N ASN A 139 13.03 11.17 -4.98
CA ASN A 139 12.19 9.98 -4.83
C ASN A 139 11.87 9.65 -3.37
N SER A 140 11.60 10.66 -2.57
CA SER A 140 11.24 10.46 -1.17
C SER A 140 9.75 10.29 -0.97
N PHE A 141 9.38 9.26 -0.23
CA PHE A 141 8.06 9.05 0.34
C PHE A 141 8.15 9.24 1.85
N TYR A 142 7.55 10.30 2.34
CA TYR A 142 7.46 10.60 3.76
C TYR A 142 6.15 10.10 4.31
N PHE A 143 6.16 9.50 5.49
CA PHE A 143 4.95 8.98 6.12
C PHE A 143 5.05 8.99 7.66
N GLY A 144 3.90 8.89 8.29
CA GLY A 144 3.79 8.86 9.74
C GLY A 144 2.35 8.65 10.20
N PRO A 145 2.13 8.45 11.49
CA PRO A 145 0.79 8.29 12.05
C PRO A 145 -0.01 9.60 11.96
N LEU A 146 -1.35 9.50 12.00
CA LEU A 146 -2.24 10.65 12.07
C LEU A 146 -2.03 11.49 13.34
#